data_56c385be0a85a42c54b1634b14f681de
#
_entry.id   56c385be0a85a42c54b1634b14f681de
#
_cell.length_a   1.000
_cell.length_b   1.000
_cell.length_c   1.000
_cell.angle_alpha   90.00
_cell.angle_beta   90.00
_cell.angle_gamma   90.00
#
_symmetry.space_group_name_H-M   'P 1'
#
loop_
_entity.id
_entity.type
_entity.pdbx_description
1 polymer ?
#
loop_
_entity_poly.entity_id
_entity_poly.type
_entity_poly.pdbx_seq_one_letter_code
_entity_poly.pdbx_strand_id
1 'polypeptide(L)' 'MVKINGADADAAGKSLLDYLAASNYDPKRVAVERNGEIVPKARYGETVLADGDAVEVVSFVGGG' A
#
# COMPACT_ATOMS: atom_id res chain seq x y z
N MET A 1 -3.27 13.90 -3.26
CA MET A 1 -2.15 12.94 -3.24
C MET A 1 -2.29 11.98 -2.07
N VAL A 2 -1.78 10.79 -2.23
CA VAL A 2 -1.66 9.81 -1.15
C VAL A 2 -0.22 9.87 -0.66
N LYS A 3 -0.02 9.80 0.65
CA LYS A 3 1.33 9.71 1.20
C LYS A 3 1.70 8.23 1.35
N ILE A 4 2.78 7.85 0.69
CA ILE A 4 3.31 6.48 0.76
C ILE A 4 4.69 6.57 1.40
N ASN A 5 4.80 6.03 2.61
CA ASN A 5 6.06 6.10 3.38
C ASN A 5 6.58 7.54 3.49
N GLY A 6 5.66 8.48 3.69
CA GLY A 6 6.00 9.88 3.87
C GLY A 6 6.18 10.67 2.59
N ALA A 7 6.12 10.06 1.43
CA ALA A 7 6.29 10.74 0.15
C ALA A 7 4.97 10.82 -0.60
N ASP A 8 4.72 11.92 -1.28
CA ASP A 8 3.52 12.09 -2.07
C ASP A 8 3.53 11.17 -3.29
N ALA A 9 2.41 10.53 -3.54
CA ALA A 9 2.24 9.67 -4.70
C ALA A 9 0.87 9.93 -5.33
N ASP A 10 0.82 9.89 -6.65
CA ASP A 10 -0.42 10.05 -7.40
C ASP A 10 -1.11 8.70 -7.50
N ALA A 11 -1.67 8.26 -6.38
CA ALA A 11 -2.28 6.94 -6.27
C ALA A 11 -3.75 6.97 -5.88
N ALA A 12 -4.34 8.14 -5.74
CA ALA A 12 -5.75 8.24 -5.39
C ALA A 12 -6.62 7.60 -6.47
N GLY A 13 -7.58 6.81 -6.05
CA GLY A 13 -8.47 6.10 -6.97
C GLY A 13 -7.96 4.74 -7.42
N LYS A 14 -6.71 4.40 -7.09
CA LYS A 14 -6.17 3.07 -7.42
C LYS A 14 -6.41 2.13 -6.25
N SER A 15 -6.57 0.83 -6.55
CA SER A 15 -6.57 -0.15 -5.49
C SER A 15 -5.17 -0.27 -4.92
N LEU A 16 -5.09 -0.63 -3.65
CA LEU A 16 -3.79 -0.87 -3.02
C LEU A 16 -3.01 -1.94 -3.76
N LEU A 17 -3.68 -3.01 -4.20
CA LEU A 17 -3.03 -4.08 -4.94
C LEU A 17 -2.41 -3.56 -6.23
N ASP A 18 -3.14 -2.75 -6.99
CA ASP A 18 -2.63 -2.18 -8.24
C ASP A 18 -1.45 -1.26 -7.98
N TYR A 19 -1.51 -0.46 -6.92
CA TYR A 19 -0.39 0.42 -6.57
C TYR A 19 0.85 -0.41 -6.25
N LEU A 20 0.71 -1.46 -5.45
CA LEU A 20 1.84 -2.30 -5.06
C LEU A 20 2.47 -2.96 -6.28
N ALA A 21 1.65 -3.49 -7.18
CA ALA A 21 2.16 -4.12 -8.40
C ALA A 21 2.90 -3.12 -9.28
N ALA A 22 2.35 -1.92 -9.44
CA ALA A 22 2.97 -0.88 -10.27
C ALA A 22 4.28 -0.36 -9.68
N SER A 23 4.47 -0.49 -8.38
CA SER A 23 5.65 0.00 -7.66
C SER A 23 6.67 -1.10 -7.39
N ASN A 24 6.52 -2.24 -8.03
CA ASN A 24 7.43 -3.39 -7.89
C ASN A 24 7.45 -4.00 -6.49
N TYR A 25 6.42 -3.81 -5.72
CA TYR A 25 6.26 -4.53 -4.48
C TYR A 25 5.60 -5.88 -4.74
N ASP A 26 6.04 -6.89 -4.01
CA ASP A 26 5.35 -8.18 -4.00
C ASP A 26 4.28 -8.14 -2.90
N PRO A 27 3.00 -8.17 -3.25
CA PRO A 27 1.94 -8.08 -2.25
C PRO A 27 2.00 -9.15 -1.16
N LYS A 28 2.64 -10.27 -1.46
CA LYS A 28 2.78 -11.36 -0.51
C LYS A 28 3.89 -11.11 0.51
N ARG A 29 4.76 -10.16 0.23
CA ARG A 29 5.96 -9.90 1.04
C ARG A 29 5.96 -8.54 1.69
N VAL A 30 4.84 -7.86 1.71
CA VAL A 30 4.73 -6.55 2.33
C VAL A 30 3.63 -6.55 3.37
N ALA A 31 3.80 -5.70 4.37
CA ALA A 31 2.75 -5.35 5.30
C ALA A 31 2.37 -3.90 5.01
N VAL A 32 1.09 -3.60 5.05
CA VAL A 32 0.58 -2.27 4.73
C VAL A 32 -0.28 -1.75 5.86
N GLU A 33 -0.03 -0.51 6.27
CA GLU A 33 -0.91 0.23 7.14
C GLU A 33 -1.49 1.40 6.36
N ARG A 34 -2.76 1.66 6.60
CA ARG A 34 -3.45 2.80 6.01
C ARG A 34 -4.09 3.59 7.13
N ASN A 35 -3.66 4.84 7.27
CA ASN A 35 -4.17 5.73 8.32
C ASN A 35 -4.06 5.11 9.71
N GLY A 36 -2.96 4.40 9.97
CA GLY A 36 -2.69 3.78 11.25
C GLY A 36 -3.31 2.42 11.46
N GLU A 37 -4.01 1.88 10.47
CA GLU A 37 -4.65 0.57 10.57
C GLU A 37 -4.04 -0.41 9.59
N ILE A 38 -3.78 -1.62 10.08
CA ILE A 38 -3.25 -2.69 9.22
C ILE A 38 -4.31 -3.11 8.22
N VAL A 39 -3.92 -3.20 6.95
CA VAL A 39 -4.78 -3.72 5.89
C VAL A 39 -4.49 -5.20 5.71
N PRO A 40 -5.47 -6.08 5.90
CA PRO A 40 -5.26 -7.51 5.64
C PRO A 40 -4.93 -7.76 4.17
N LYS A 41 -4.05 -8.71 3.90
CA LYS A 41 -3.66 -9.04 2.51
C LYS A 41 -4.87 -9.37 1.65
N ALA A 42 -5.84 -10.05 2.20
CA ALA A 42 -7.05 -10.42 1.46
C ALA A 42 -7.86 -9.20 1.00
N ARG A 43 -7.59 -8.04 1.56
CA ARG A 43 -8.32 -6.82 1.21
C ARG A 43 -7.54 -5.86 0.31
N TYR A 44 -6.34 -6.21 -0.08
CA TYR A 44 -5.53 -5.32 -0.91
C TYR A 44 -6.22 -4.97 -2.23
N GLY A 45 -6.91 -5.92 -2.83
CA GLY A 45 -7.57 -5.69 -4.12
C GLY A 45 -8.82 -4.81 -4.03
N GLU A 46 -9.45 -4.76 -2.86
CA GLU A 46 -10.68 -3.97 -2.69
C GLU A 46 -10.46 -2.68 -1.88
N THR A 47 -9.22 -2.45 -1.44
CA THR A 47 -8.88 -1.22 -0.74
C THR A 47 -8.52 -0.15 -1.76
N VAL A 48 -9.39 0.84 -1.92
CA VAL A 48 -9.15 1.94 -2.86
C VAL A 48 -8.51 3.09 -2.09
N LEU A 49 -7.36 3.55 -2.59
CA LEU A 49 -6.65 4.65 -1.96
C LEU A 49 -7.37 5.97 -2.27
N ALA A 50 -7.43 6.84 -1.29
CA ALA A 50 -8.12 8.12 -1.40
C ALA A 50 -7.15 9.26 -1.14
N ASP A 51 -7.44 10.40 -1.73
CA ASP A 51 -6.65 11.60 -1.51
C ASP A 51 -6.59 11.90 -0.01
N GLY A 52 -5.39 12.18 0.48
CA GLY A 52 -5.17 12.44 1.90
C GLY A 52 -4.84 11.22 2.73
N ASP A 53 -4.92 10.01 2.16
CA ASP A 53 -4.53 8.80 2.88
C ASP A 53 -3.03 8.82 3.20
N ALA A 54 -2.69 8.29 4.36
CA ALA A 54 -1.30 8.04 4.76
C ALA A 54 -1.09 6.53 4.81
N VAL A 55 -0.21 6.04 3.95
CA VAL A 55 0.02 4.61 3.78
C VAL A 55 1.47 4.30 4.08
N GLU A 56 1.70 3.24 4.83
CA GLU A 56 3.05 2.75 5.08
C GLU A 56 3.16 1.34 4.55
N VAL A 57 4.21 1.10 3.77
CA VAL A 57 4.50 -0.20 3.19
C VAL A 57 5.84 -0.66 3.70
N VAL A 58 5.85 -1.83 4.34
CA VAL A 58 7.07 -2.45 4.85
C VAL A 58 7.30 -3.74 4.09
N SER A 59 8.46 -3.86 3.47
CA SER A 59 8.83 -5.08 2.77
C SER A 59 9.57 -6.03 3.70
N PHE A 60 9.21 -7.30 3.63
CA PHE A 60 9.96 -8.34 4.33
C PHE A 60 11.02 -8.88 3.39
N VAL A 61 12.27 -8.68 3.76
CA VAL A 61 13.41 -9.10 2.96
C VAL A 61 13.96 -10.41 3.50
N GLY A 62 14.55 -11.18 2.61
CA GLY A 62 15.28 -12.36 3.03
C GLY A 62 14.44 -13.60 3.13
N GLY A 63 13.38 -13.62 2.44
CA GLY A 63 12.63 -14.82 2.23
C GLY A 63 12.33 -15.59 3.50
N GLY A 64 12.15 -14.86 4.49
CA GLY A 64 11.86 -15.41 5.80
C GLY A 64 11.29 -16.75 5.75
#